data_bd6a0a582986eef435f103d6f34c8ef9
#
_entry.id   bd6a0a582986eef435f103d6f34c8ef9
#
_cell.length_a   1.000
_cell.length_b   1.000
_cell.length_c   1.000
_cell.angle_alpha   90.00
_cell.angle_beta   90.00
_cell.angle_gamma   90.00
#
_symmetry.space_group_name_H-M   'P 1'
#
loop_
_entity.id
_entity.type
_entity.pdbx_description
1 polymer ?
#
loop_
_entity_poly.entity_id
_entity_poly.type
_entity_poly.pdbx_seq_one_letter_code
_entity_poly.pdbx_strand_id
1 'polypeptide(L)'
;MIILLDARFLSGYYLKTKHIETVRCSFMRMRRKPNLEQRLEQCAAVLAKNPEENRGCWLEKYGQYRHLHLEIGCGKGKFTIEMAKNNPDTLFVAIEKVQSALVMAMERAQKNGVENIVFIDWDAANITAVFALGEVERIYLNFCDPWPKSRDAKFRLTAPAFLRSYADILIPGGIICFKTDNTPLFEWSVSMLQEEGWQLQAMTNDLHHDGPQGVMTDYEERFYRQGIFINRLEAVKTTAVKTSADGKPLRLRNAALSDARNC
;
A
#
# COMPACT_ATOMS: atom_id res chain seq x y z
N MET A 1 1.71 -38.67 15.54
CA MET A 1 0.33 -38.53 16.07
C MET A 1 -0.39 -37.58 15.14
N ILE A 2 -1.14 -38.13 14.18
CA ILE A 2 -1.82 -37.41 13.10
C ILE A 2 -3.13 -36.91 13.68
N ILE A 3 -3.31 -35.60 13.76
CA ILE A 3 -4.57 -34.99 14.17
C ILE A 3 -5.44 -34.87 12.91
N LEU A 4 -6.44 -35.73 12.82
CA LEU A 4 -7.53 -35.68 11.84
C LEU A 4 -8.41 -34.46 12.15
N LEU A 5 -8.40 -33.47 11.29
CA LEU A 5 -9.37 -32.37 11.31
C LEU A 5 -10.74 -32.87 10.81
N ASP A 6 -11.72 -32.74 11.68
CA ASP A 6 -13.10 -33.21 11.53
C ASP A 6 -13.83 -32.44 10.39
N ALA A 7 -14.32 -33.20 9.39
CA ALA A 7 -14.97 -32.73 8.18
C ALA A 7 -16.38 -32.15 8.38
N ARG A 8 -16.80 -31.82 9.60
CA ARG A 8 -18.18 -31.40 9.94
C ARG A 8 -18.42 -29.89 9.99
N PHE A 9 -17.39 -29.06 9.73
CA PHE A 9 -17.54 -27.59 9.74
C PHE A 9 -17.85 -26.95 8.37
N LEU A 10 -17.98 -27.73 7.30
CA LEU A 10 -18.20 -27.23 5.94
C LEU A 10 -19.67 -27.23 5.45
N SER A 11 -20.63 -27.57 6.32
CA SER A 11 -22.03 -27.76 5.90
C SER A 11 -22.99 -26.57 6.15
N GLY A 12 -22.53 -25.47 6.73
CA GLY A 12 -23.38 -24.33 7.14
C GLY A 12 -23.40 -23.10 6.23
N TYR A 13 -22.53 -22.99 5.23
CA TYR A 13 -22.34 -21.75 4.45
C TYR A 13 -22.87 -21.76 3.00
N TYR A 14 -23.64 -22.78 2.59
CA TYR A 14 -24.00 -22.97 1.16
C TYR A 14 -25.38 -22.48 0.74
N LEU A 15 -26.07 -21.67 1.54
CA LEU A 15 -27.42 -21.22 1.19
C LEU A 15 -27.63 -19.71 1.38
N LYS A 16 -26.90 -18.87 0.62
CA LYS A 16 -27.31 -17.49 0.27
C LYS A 16 -26.57 -16.94 -0.96
N THR A 17 -26.32 -17.75 -1.98
CA THR A 17 -25.88 -17.24 -3.27
C THR A 17 -27.09 -17.01 -4.18
N LYS A 18 -27.80 -15.90 -3.98
CA LYS A 18 -28.68 -15.35 -5.02
C LYS A 18 -27.98 -14.14 -5.63
N HIS A 19 -27.66 -14.28 -6.94
CA HIS A 19 -27.30 -13.23 -7.88
C HIS A 19 -26.14 -12.29 -7.46
N ILE A 20 -24.92 -12.77 -7.49
CA ILE A 20 -23.77 -11.91 -7.77
C ILE A 20 -23.72 -11.77 -9.29
N GLU A 21 -24.46 -10.81 -9.85
CA GLU A 21 -24.09 -10.24 -11.12
C GLU A 21 -22.64 -9.75 -10.96
N THR A 22 -21.75 -10.35 -11.73
CA THR A 22 -20.36 -9.93 -11.84
C THR A 22 -20.38 -8.45 -12.21
N VAL A 23 -20.23 -7.57 -11.20
CA VAL A 23 -20.01 -6.15 -11.46
C VAL A 23 -18.73 -6.11 -12.28
N ARG A 24 -18.90 -6.03 -13.61
CA ARG A 24 -17.80 -5.75 -14.53
C ARG A 24 -17.18 -4.45 -14.03
N CYS A 25 -16.10 -4.55 -13.30
CA CYS A 25 -15.22 -3.44 -13.05
C CYS A 25 -14.65 -3.05 -14.43
N SER A 26 -15.46 -2.27 -15.14
CA SER A 26 -15.04 -1.65 -16.39
C SER A 26 -13.87 -0.77 -16.02
N PHE A 27 -12.70 -1.06 -16.54
CA PHE A 27 -11.53 -0.19 -16.56
C PHE A 27 -11.96 1.17 -17.14
N MET A 28 -12.58 2.00 -16.32
CA MET A 28 -12.89 3.37 -16.73
C MET A 28 -11.60 4.17 -16.63
N ARG A 29 -10.84 4.19 -17.74
CA ARG A 29 -9.73 5.10 -17.90
C ARG A 29 -10.22 6.51 -17.53
N MET A 30 -9.73 7.07 -16.44
CA MET A 30 -10.11 8.41 -16.02
C MET A 30 -9.85 9.39 -17.17
N ARG A 31 -10.89 10.11 -17.58
CA ARG A 31 -10.74 11.14 -18.60
C ARG A 31 -9.81 12.23 -18.08
N ARG A 32 -8.93 12.73 -18.97
CA ARG A 32 -8.08 13.87 -18.66
C ARG A 32 -8.95 15.03 -18.15
N LYS A 33 -8.59 15.59 -17.01
CA LYS A 33 -9.32 16.71 -16.43
C LYS A 33 -9.01 18.00 -17.22
N PRO A 34 -9.98 18.92 -17.38
CA PRO A 34 -9.69 20.21 -17.98
C PRO A 34 -8.67 20.97 -17.13
N ASN A 35 -7.83 21.78 -17.79
CA ASN A 35 -6.81 22.62 -17.15
C ASN A 35 -5.88 21.87 -16.19
N LEU A 36 -5.54 20.61 -16.52
CA LEU A 36 -4.79 19.73 -15.63
C LEU A 36 -3.44 20.33 -15.22
N GLU A 37 -2.69 20.89 -16.15
CA GLU A 37 -1.36 21.48 -15.90
C GLU A 37 -1.45 22.65 -14.94
N GLN A 38 -2.36 23.59 -15.18
CA GLN A 38 -2.60 24.73 -14.30
C GLN A 38 -3.00 24.29 -12.88
N ARG A 39 -3.84 23.25 -12.76
CA ARG A 39 -4.27 22.72 -11.47
C ARG A 39 -3.12 22.05 -10.72
N LEU A 40 -2.25 21.31 -11.43
CA LEU A 40 -1.03 20.73 -10.84
C LEU A 40 -0.09 21.80 -10.32
N GLU A 41 0.07 22.92 -11.07
CA GLU A 41 0.87 24.07 -10.65
C GLU A 41 0.31 24.72 -9.38
N GLN A 42 -1.01 24.90 -9.30
CA GLN A 42 -1.67 25.44 -8.11
C GLN A 42 -1.46 24.56 -6.85
N CYS A 43 -1.22 23.27 -7.05
CA CYS A 43 -0.96 22.31 -5.98
C CYS A 43 0.54 22.01 -5.78
N ALA A 44 1.45 22.77 -6.41
CA ALA A 44 2.89 22.47 -6.39
C ALA A 44 3.51 22.37 -4.97
N ALA A 45 2.91 23.05 -4.00
CA ALA A 45 3.40 23.02 -2.61
C ALA A 45 3.33 21.63 -1.95
N VAL A 46 2.42 20.75 -2.40
CA VAL A 46 2.27 19.38 -1.87
C VAL A 46 2.80 18.32 -2.82
N LEU A 47 3.44 18.72 -3.94
CA LEU A 47 4.01 17.82 -4.95
C LEU A 47 5.54 17.83 -4.88
N ALA A 48 6.16 16.68 -4.64
CA ALA A 48 7.60 16.53 -4.87
C ALA A 48 7.84 16.30 -6.37
N LYS A 49 8.37 17.32 -7.07
CA LYS A 49 8.62 17.25 -8.52
C LYS A 49 9.75 16.30 -8.87
N ASN A 50 10.81 16.27 -8.07
CA ASN A 50 11.99 15.40 -8.22
C ASN A 50 12.10 14.52 -6.97
N PRO A 51 11.25 13.49 -6.84
CA PRO A 51 11.19 12.72 -5.60
C PRO A 51 12.46 11.92 -5.33
N GLU A 52 13.28 11.63 -6.34
CA GLU A 52 14.58 10.95 -6.21
C GLU A 52 15.57 11.75 -5.38
N GLU A 53 15.48 13.08 -5.37
CA GLU A 53 16.33 13.96 -4.56
C GLU A 53 16.02 13.84 -3.06
N ASN A 54 14.90 13.23 -2.70
CA ASN A 54 14.51 12.99 -1.31
C ASN A 54 14.93 11.60 -0.80
N ARG A 55 15.51 10.78 -1.66
CA ARG A 55 15.87 9.39 -1.34
C ARG A 55 16.87 9.35 -0.18
N GLY A 56 16.47 8.71 0.92
CA GLY A 56 17.26 8.61 2.15
C GLY A 56 17.13 9.82 3.08
N CYS A 57 16.40 10.87 2.68
CA CYS A 57 16.31 12.15 3.40
C CYS A 57 14.86 12.62 3.61
N TRP A 58 13.85 11.76 3.40
CA TRP A 58 12.46 12.19 3.50
C TRP A 58 12.13 12.83 4.84
N LEU A 59 12.47 12.19 5.95
CA LEU A 59 12.21 12.74 7.28
C LEU A 59 13.12 13.92 7.63
N GLU A 60 14.35 13.96 7.13
CA GLU A 60 15.26 15.09 7.34
C GLU A 60 14.75 16.36 6.63
N LYS A 61 14.35 16.21 5.36
CA LYS A 61 13.83 17.32 4.53
C LYS A 61 12.54 17.90 5.07
N TYR A 62 11.69 17.07 5.64
CA TYR A 62 10.39 17.47 6.22
C TYR A 62 10.42 17.53 7.75
N GLY A 63 11.55 17.51 8.37
CA GLY A 63 12.10 17.70 9.72
C GLY A 63 11.24 17.64 10.97
N GLN A 64 9.93 17.75 10.87
CA GLN A 64 9.00 17.78 12.01
C GLN A 64 8.31 16.44 12.27
N TYR A 65 8.51 15.44 11.39
CA TYR A 65 7.85 14.14 11.48
C TYR A 65 8.82 13.05 11.98
N ARG A 66 8.25 12.03 12.63
CA ARG A 66 9.02 10.92 13.21
C ARG A 66 8.89 9.63 12.40
N HIS A 67 7.79 9.48 11.66
CA HIS A 67 7.41 8.28 10.94
C HIS A 67 7.21 8.59 9.48
N LEU A 68 7.58 7.65 8.61
CA LEU A 68 7.37 7.74 7.17
C LEU A 68 6.48 6.60 6.71
N HIS A 69 5.27 6.94 6.25
CA HIS A 69 4.31 6.00 5.69
C HIS A 69 4.08 6.29 4.21
N LEU A 70 3.76 5.26 3.45
CA LEU A 70 3.59 5.31 2.01
C LEU A 70 2.24 4.71 1.60
N GLU A 71 1.45 5.41 0.78
CA GLU A 71 0.33 4.81 0.06
C GLU A 71 0.66 4.72 -1.43
N ILE A 72 0.51 3.52 -2.03
CA ILE A 72 0.75 3.28 -3.45
C ILE A 72 -0.59 3.14 -4.17
N GLY A 73 -0.85 4.04 -5.14
CA GLY A 73 -2.12 4.14 -5.82
C GLY A 73 -3.17 4.88 -4.98
N CYS A 74 -2.83 6.05 -4.45
CA CYS A 74 -3.70 6.82 -3.55
C CYS A 74 -5.00 7.32 -4.20
N GLY A 75 -5.12 7.25 -5.52
CA GLY A 75 -6.30 7.67 -6.26
C GLY A 75 -6.65 9.13 -6.00
N LYS A 76 -7.82 9.39 -5.40
CA LYS A 76 -8.30 10.74 -5.05
C LYS A 76 -7.91 11.17 -3.62
N GLY A 77 -7.04 10.42 -2.94
CA GLY A 77 -6.37 10.78 -1.71
C GLY A 77 -7.21 10.73 -0.42
N LYS A 78 -8.45 10.21 -0.44
CA LYS A 78 -9.29 10.20 0.77
C LYS A 78 -8.60 9.50 1.93
N PHE A 79 -8.13 8.28 1.69
CA PHE A 79 -7.51 7.46 2.73
C PHE A 79 -6.25 8.13 3.29
N THR A 80 -5.32 8.56 2.42
CA THR A 80 -4.07 9.21 2.88
C THR A 80 -4.36 10.48 3.69
N ILE A 81 -5.33 11.30 3.25
CA ILE A 81 -5.71 12.54 3.93
C ILE A 81 -6.27 12.27 5.33
N GLU A 82 -7.18 11.32 5.47
CA GLU A 82 -7.75 10.94 6.78
C GLU A 82 -6.68 10.31 7.69
N MET A 83 -5.80 9.46 7.13
CA MET A 83 -4.67 8.88 7.87
C MET A 83 -3.71 9.97 8.36
N ALA A 84 -3.38 10.94 7.53
CA ALA A 84 -2.50 12.03 7.89
C ALA A 84 -3.08 12.90 9.02
N LYS A 85 -4.37 13.22 8.96
CA LYS A 85 -5.06 13.94 10.05
C LYS A 85 -5.00 13.20 11.40
N ASN A 86 -5.14 11.87 11.34
CA ASN A 86 -5.16 11.02 12.54
C ASN A 86 -3.76 10.74 13.10
N ASN A 87 -2.70 11.04 12.34
CA ASN A 87 -1.30 10.75 12.70
C ASN A 87 -0.43 11.99 12.42
N PRO A 88 -0.49 13.03 13.23
CA PRO A 88 0.17 14.31 12.96
C PRO A 88 1.70 14.27 13.03
N ASP A 89 2.28 13.25 13.64
CA ASP A 89 3.74 13.02 13.73
C ASP A 89 4.28 12.13 12.59
N THR A 90 3.43 11.76 11.64
CA THR A 90 3.77 10.88 10.52
C THR A 90 3.74 11.66 9.21
N LEU A 91 4.82 11.60 8.44
CA LEU A 91 4.83 12.04 7.05
C LEU A 91 4.23 10.95 6.17
N PHE A 92 3.23 11.30 5.38
CA PHE A 92 2.65 10.42 4.37
C PHE A 92 3.16 10.80 2.99
N VAL A 93 3.74 9.85 2.27
CA VAL A 93 4.02 9.98 0.84
C VAL A 93 2.95 9.21 0.07
N ALA A 94 2.27 9.88 -0.85
CA ALA A 94 1.19 9.32 -1.63
C ALA A 94 1.57 9.24 -3.11
N ILE A 95 1.65 8.01 -3.64
CA ILE A 95 2.00 7.73 -5.04
C ILE A 95 0.73 7.56 -5.87
N GLU A 96 0.66 8.27 -7.00
CA GLU A 96 -0.37 8.05 -8.03
C GLU A 96 0.20 8.41 -9.41
N LYS A 97 0.10 7.47 -10.37
CA LYS A 97 0.59 7.67 -11.74
C LYS A 97 -0.46 8.25 -12.68
N VAL A 98 -1.73 8.26 -12.28
CA VAL A 98 -2.81 8.85 -13.06
C VAL A 98 -2.97 10.30 -12.64
N GLN A 99 -2.34 11.22 -13.36
CA GLN A 99 -2.32 12.66 -13.04
C GLN A 99 -3.71 13.27 -12.78
N SER A 100 -4.75 12.77 -13.47
CA SER A 100 -6.13 13.22 -13.24
C SER A 100 -6.69 12.79 -11.87
N ALA A 101 -6.17 11.72 -11.26
CA ALA A 101 -6.49 11.32 -9.89
C ALA A 101 -5.61 12.08 -8.90
N LEU A 102 -4.32 12.15 -9.18
CA LEU A 102 -3.32 12.84 -8.39
C LEU A 102 -3.72 14.29 -8.11
N VAL A 103 -4.07 15.06 -9.13
CA VAL A 103 -4.48 16.48 -8.95
C VAL A 103 -5.71 16.62 -8.04
N MET A 104 -6.65 15.69 -8.12
CA MET A 104 -7.83 15.69 -7.24
C MET A 104 -7.45 15.38 -5.79
N ALA A 105 -6.46 14.50 -5.58
CA ALA A 105 -5.95 14.19 -4.25
C ALA A 105 -5.22 15.40 -3.65
N MET A 106 -4.39 16.07 -4.44
CA MET A 106 -3.65 17.27 -4.03
C MET A 106 -4.60 18.42 -3.65
N GLU A 107 -5.58 18.73 -4.50
CA GLU A 107 -6.61 19.74 -4.21
C GLU A 107 -7.41 19.42 -2.94
N ARG A 108 -7.73 18.13 -2.77
CA ARG A 108 -8.44 17.66 -1.57
C ARG A 108 -7.58 17.85 -0.32
N ALA A 109 -6.28 17.56 -0.37
CA ALA A 109 -5.36 17.76 0.76
C ALA A 109 -5.26 19.23 1.12
N GLN A 110 -5.05 20.12 0.16
CA GLN A 110 -5.01 21.56 0.36
C GLN A 110 -6.32 22.11 0.97
N LYS A 111 -7.46 21.71 0.40
CA LYS A 111 -8.79 22.11 0.93
C LYS A 111 -9.00 21.69 2.38
N ASN A 112 -8.38 20.58 2.79
CA ASN A 112 -8.48 20.06 4.15
C ASN A 112 -7.38 20.58 5.09
N GLY A 113 -6.45 21.42 4.61
CA GLY A 113 -5.37 21.98 5.43
C GLY A 113 -4.42 20.93 5.99
N VAL A 114 -4.17 19.84 5.25
CA VAL A 114 -3.29 18.76 5.70
C VAL A 114 -1.88 19.01 5.20
N GLU A 115 -0.92 19.14 6.12
CA GLU A 115 0.46 19.53 5.85
C GLU A 115 1.45 18.36 5.84
N ASN A 116 1.10 17.25 6.49
CA ASN A 116 1.93 16.05 6.61
C ASN A 116 1.72 15.05 5.46
N ILE A 117 1.42 15.54 4.26
CA ILE A 117 1.30 14.74 3.03
C ILE A 117 2.18 15.35 1.93
N VAL A 118 2.88 14.46 1.23
CA VAL A 118 3.58 14.77 -0.02
C VAL A 118 3.10 13.83 -1.11
N PHE A 119 2.71 14.38 -2.25
CA PHE A 119 2.31 13.61 -3.42
C PHE A 119 3.47 13.45 -4.39
N ILE A 120 3.53 12.31 -5.07
CA ILE A 120 4.48 12.07 -6.16
C ILE A 120 3.78 11.42 -7.37
N ASP A 121 4.06 11.94 -8.56
CA ASP A 121 3.69 11.35 -9.85
C ASP A 121 4.75 10.30 -10.21
N TRP A 122 4.52 9.05 -9.83
CA TRP A 122 5.55 8.02 -9.91
C TRP A 122 4.98 6.64 -10.24
N ASP A 123 5.78 5.82 -10.94
CA ASP A 123 5.47 4.40 -11.11
C ASP A 123 6.13 3.59 -9.99
N ALA A 124 5.31 2.87 -9.23
CA ALA A 124 5.77 2.02 -8.13
C ALA A 124 6.80 0.95 -8.54
N ALA A 125 6.90 0.62 -9.84
CA ALA A 125 7.94 -0.29 -10.34
C ALA A 125 9.37 0.23 -10.10
N ASN A 126 9.53 1.54 -9.94
CA ASN A 126 10.81 2.21 -9.71
C ASN A 126 10.92 2.81 -8.29
N ILE A 127 10.25 2.21 -7.31
CA ILE A 127 10.12 2.79 -5.97
C ILE A 127 11.45 2.92 -5.23
N THR A 128 12.42 2.05 -5.49
CA THR A 128 13.77 2.09 -4.90
C THR A 128 14.63 3.25 -5.41
N ALA A 129 14.20 3.94 -6.48
CA ALA A 129 14.84 5.18 -6.90
C ALA A 129 14.43 6.37 -6.01
N VAL A 130 13.28 6.27 -5.33
CA VAL A 130 12.67 7.34 -4.52
C VAL A 130 12.91 7.12 -3.03
N PHE A 131 12.99 5.88 -2.59
CA PHE A 131 13.22 5.52 -1.18
C PHE A 131 14.50 4.72 -1.03
N ALA A 132 15.25 5.01 0.03
CA ALA A 132 16.46 4.26 0.41
C ALA A 132 16.10 2.95 1.13
N LEU A 133 17.11 2.12 1.38
CA LEU A 133 16.97 0.90 2.16
C LEU A 133 16.55 1.22 3.59
N GLY A 134 15.43 0.62 4.04
CA GLY A 134 14.97 0.75 5.41
C GLY A 134 14.50 2.17 5.78
N GLU A 135 13.87 2.88 4.87
CA GLU A 135 13.42 4.27 5.09
C GLU A 135 11.93 4.37 5.46
N VAL A 136 11.10 3.43 4.99
CA VAL A 136 9.64 3.45 5.14
C VAL A 136 9.21 2.50 6.26
N GLU A 137 8.27 2.93 7.13
CA GLU A 137 7.76 2.08 8.20
C GLU A 137 6.53 1.29 7.78
N ARG A 138 5.67 1.86 6.93
CA ARG A 138 4.42 1.23 6.53
C ARG A 138 4.05 1.57 5.10
N ILE A 139 3.60 0.54 4.36
CA ILE A 139 3.09 0.67 2.99
C ILE A 139 1.61 0.27 2.99
N TYR A 140 0.78 1.11 2.38
CA TYR A 140 -0.64 0.85 2.17
C TYR A 140 -0.91 0.56 0.70
N LEU A 141 -1.58 -0.55 0.44
CA LEU A 141 -2.04 -1.00 -0.86
C LEU A 141 -3.57 -1.15 -0.79
N ASN A 142 -4.30 -0.14 -1.19
CA ASN A 142 -5.75 -0.10 -1.07
C ASN A 142 -6.41 -0.20 -2.43
N PHE A 143 -7.21 -1.26 -2.68
CA PHE A 143 -8.05 -1.42 -3.88
C PHE A 143 -7.28 -1.25 -5.20
N CYS A 144 -6.08 -1.79 -5.24
CA CYS A 144 -5.24 -1.78 -6.43
C CYS A 144 -5.84 -2.67 -7.55
N ASP A 145 -5.43 -2.39 -8.79
CA ASP A 145 -5.90 -3.08 -9.98
C ASP A 145 -5.64 -4.60 -9.90
N PRO A 146 -6.67 -5.44 -10.11
CA PRO A 146 -6.57 -6.89 -9.92
C PRO A 146 -5.86 -7.62 -11.07
N TRP A 147 -5.72 -6.98 -12.26
CA TRP A 147 -5.07 -7.57 -13.44
C TRP A 147 -5.51 -9.03 -13.65
N PRO A 148 -6.76 -9.29 -14.08
CA PRO A 148 -7.37 -10.62 -14.02
C PRO A 148 -6.72 -11.66 -14.95
N LYS A 149 -6.01 -11.22 -15.99
CA LYS A 149 -5.32 -12.14 -16.92
C LYS A 149 -4.00 -12.58 -16.32
N SER A 150 -3.69 -13.89 -16.38
CA SER A 150 -2.44 -14.44 -15.84
C SER A 150 -1.18 -13.80 -16.43
N ARG A 151 -1.17 -13.47 -17.74
CA ARG A 151 -0.04 -12.77 -18.38
C ARG A 151 0.24 -11.39 -17.79
N ASP A 152 -0.76 -10.76 -17.16
CA ASP A 152 -0.72 -9.41 -16.60
C ASP A 152 -0.46 -9.44 -15.07
N ALA A 153 -0.38 -10.62 -14.45
CA ALA A 153 -0.19 -10.78 -13.01
C ALA A 153 1.07 -10.07 -12.47
N LYS A 154 2.08 -9.93 -13.31
CA LYS A 154 3.32 -9.19 -12.99
C LYS A 154 3.09 -7.69 -12.70
N PHE A 155 1.95 -7.13 -13.08
CA PHE A 155 1.57 -5.73 -12.83
C PHE A 155 0.77 -5.53 -11.54
N ARG A 156 0.38 -6.62 -10.86
CA ARG A 156 -0.25 -6.54 -9.53
C ARG A 156 0.74 -5.96 -8.54
N LEU A 157 0.32 -5.03 -7.69
CA LEU A 157 1.19 -4.41 -6.69
C LEU A 157 1.68 -5.38 -5.59
N THR A 158 1.12 -6.59 -5.54
CA THR A 158 1.59 -7.70 -4.69
C THR A 158 2.38 -8.76 -5.47
N ALA A 159 2.82 -8.46 -6.72
CA ALA A 159 3.69 -9.38 -7.46
C ALA A 159 5.11 -9.46 -6.85
N PRO A 160 5.82 -10.59 -7.01
CA PRO A 160 7.12 -10.83 -6.39
C PRO A 160 8.14 -9.70 -6.58
N ALA A 161 8.19 -9.08 -7.76
CA ALA A 161 9.10 -7.97 -8.02
C ALA A 161 8.80 -6.75 -7.13
N PHE A 162 7.52 -6.39 -6.95
CA PHE A 162 7.11 -5.32 -6.06
C PHE A 162 7.38 -5.67 -4.59
N LEU A 163 7.03 -6.90 -4.16
CA LEU A 163 7.25 -7.35 -2.78
C LEU A 163 8.73 -7.29 -2.38
N ARG A 164 9.65 -7.62 -3.31
CA ARG A 164 11.09 -7.48 -3.09
C ARG A 164 11.50 -6.01 -2.94
N SER A 165 11.02 -5.14 -3.82
CA SER A 165 11.29 -3.69 -3.73
C SER A 165 10.74 -3.09 -2.43
N TYR A 166 9.55 -3.52 -1.99
CA TYR A 166 9.00 -3.09 -0.69
C TYR A 166 9.83 -3.58 0.48
N ALA A 167 10.35 -4.81 0.37
CA ALA A 167 11.25 -5.34 1.38
C ALA A 167 12.55 -4.56 1.52
N ASP A 168 13.05 -3.99 0.43
CA ASP A 168 14.26 -3.16 0.47
C ASP A 168 14.00 -1.84 1.17
N ILE A 169 12.89 -1.16 0.87
CA ILE A 169 12.61 0.16 1.42
C ILE A 169 12.00 0.16 2.82
N LEU A 170 11.39 -0.95 3.26
CA LEU A 170 10.83 -1.05 4.60
C LEU A 170 11.91 -1.25 5.65
N ILE A 171 11.74 -0.58 6.79
CA ILE A 171 12.55 -0.83 8.00
C ILE A 171 12.39 -2.28 8.47
N PRO A 172 13.32 -2.84 9.27
CA PRO A 172 13.09 -4.10 9.96
C PRO A 172 11.80 -4.06 10.79
N GLY A 173 10.90 -5.01 10.55
CA GLY A 173 9.57 -5.03 11.18
C GLY A 173 8.54 -4.10 10.53
N GLY A 174 8.90 -3.43 9.44
CA GLY A 174 7.95 -2.62 8.67
C GLY A 174 6.84 -3.46 8.05
N ILE A 175 5.70 -2.83 7.75
CA ILE A 175 4.44 -3.51 7.50
C ILE A 175 3.87 -3.11 6.14
N ILE A 176 3.38 -4.09 5.37
CA ILE A 176 2.46 -3.88 4.26
C ILE A 176 1.03 -4.07 4.77
N CYS A 177 0.17 -3.06 4.58
CA CYS A 177 -1.27 -3.15 4.82
C CYS A 177 -1.97 -3.27 3.47
N PHE A 178 -2.69 -4.36 3.23
CA PHE A 178 -3.36 -4.63 1.97
C PHE A 178 -4.87 -4.78 2.18
N LYS A 179 -5.66 -4.05 1.38
CA LYS A 179 -7.13 -4.16 1.33
C LYS A 179 -7.62 -4.28 -0.10
N THR A 180 -8.63 -5.15 -0.32
CA THR A 180 -9.30 -5.33 -1.62
C THR A 180 -10.68 -5.96 -1.45
N ASP A 181 -11.60 -5.60 -2.34
CA ASP A 181 -12.89 -6.28 -2.55
C ASP A 181 -12.75 -7.54 -3.43
N ASN A 182 -11.62 -7.66 -4.14
CA ASN A 182 -11.38 -8.74 -5.10
C ASN A 182 -10.76 -9.96 -4.42
N THR A 183 -11.60 -10.94 -4.06
CA THR A 183 -11.18 -12.18 -3.39
C THR A 183 -10.12 -12.96 -4.18
N PRO A 184 -10.24 -13.16 -5.52
CA PRO A 184 -9.18 -13.81 -6.29
C PRO A 184 -7.82 -13.10 -6.24
N LEU A 185 -7.79 -11.76 -6.23
CA LEU A 185 -6.56 -11.01 -6.03
C LEU A 185 -6.03 -11.21 -4.61
N PHE A 186 -6.90 -11.22 -3.60
CA PHE A 186 -6.52 -11.42 -2.20
C PHE A 186 -5.85 -12.77 -1.98
N GLU A 187 -6.48 -13.86 -2.42
CA GLU A 187 -5.96 -15.22 -2.32
C GLU A 187 -4.60 -15.38 -3.02
N TRP A 188 -4.50 -14.84 -4.23
CA TRP A 188 -3.25 -14.83 -4.97
C TRP A 188 -2.17 -14.01 -4.22
N SER A 189 -2.51 -12.86 -3.66
CA SER A 189 -1.58 -12.01 -2.91
C SER A 189 -1.08 -12.69 -1.63
N VAL A 190 -1.95 -13.43 -0.93
CA VAL A 190 -1.57 -14.27 0.22
C VAL A 190 -0.48 -15.25 -0.18
N SER A 191 -0.66 -15.97 -1.30
CA SER A 191 0.33 -16.94 -1.79
C SER A 191 1.66 -16.27 -2.11
N MET A 192 1.65 -15.13 -2.83
CA MET A 192 2.87 -14.41 -3.20
C MET A 192 3.61 -13.86 -1.98
N LEU A 193 2.90 -13.33 -0.99
CA LEU A 193 3.51 -12.85 0.25
C LEU A 193 4.19 -13.98 1.02
N GLN A 194 3.54 -15.15 1.12
CA GLN A 194 4.12 -16.33 1.77
C GLN A 194 5.34 -16.85 1.02
N GLU A 195 5.29 -16.95 -0.30
CA GLU A 195 6.40 -17.38 -1.15
C GLU A 195 7.62 -16.46 -1.04
N GLU A 196 7.40 -15.15 -0.92
CA GLU A 196 8.45 -14.15 -0.74
C GLU A 196 8.90 -13.99 0.73
N GLY A 197 8.40 -14.85 1.65
CA GLY A 197 8.84 -14.93 3.04
C GLY A 197 8.28 -13.86 3.97
N TRP A 198 7.09 -13.33 3.66
CA TRP A 198 6.37 -12.41 4.54
C TRP A 198 5.55 -13.17 5.58
N GLN A 199 5.56 -12.70 6.83
CA GLN A 199 4.69 -13.20 7.88
C GLN A 199 3.36 -12.46 7.83
N LEU A 200 2.27 -13.20 7.59
CA LEU A 200 0.92 -12.63 7.55
C LEU A 200 0.33 -12.50 8.95
N GLN A 201 -0.36 -11.40 9.19
CA GLN A 201 -1.11 -11.15 10.42
C GLN A 201 -2.37 -10.32 10.13
N ALA A 202 -3.26 -10.24 11.09
CA ALA A 202 -4.51 -9.47 11.02
C ALA A 202 -5.32 -9.77 9.74
N MET A 203 -5.35 -11.03 9.29
CA MET A 203 -6.03 -11.44 8.07
C MET A 203 -7.52 -11.64 8.31
N THR A 204 -8.35 -11.05 7.44
CA THR A 204 -9.81 -11.23 7.43
C THR A 204 -10.35 -11.12 6.00
N ASN A 205 -11.46 -11.84 5.73
CA ASN A 205 -12.21 -11.73 4.49
C ASN A 205 -13.44 -10.82 4.62
N ASP A 206 -13.69 -10.28 5.81
CA ASP A 206 -14.77 -9.35 6.09
C ASP A 206 -14.32 -8.34 7.15
N LEU A 207 -13.63 -7.28 6.68
CA LEU A 207 -13.06 -6.26 7.55
C LEU A 207 -14.12 -5.53 8.38
N HIS A 208 -15.31 -5.38 7.83
CA HIS A 208 -16.38 -4.57 8.43
C HIS A 208 -17.51 -5.42 9.02
N HIS A 209 -17.24 -6.68 9.38
CA HIS A 209 -18.22 -7.60 9.96
C HIS A 209 -18.97 -7.00 11.16
N ASP A 210 -18.24 -6.39 12.07
CA ASP A 210 -18.78 -5.79 13.30
C ASP A 210 -18.97 -4.26 13.17
N GLY A 211 -19.14 -3.75 11.96
CA GLY A 211 -19.25 -2.33 11.65
C GLY A 211 -17.98 -1.71 11.06
N PRO A 212 -17.98 -0.40 10.78
CA PRO A 212 -16.88 0.29 10.14
C PRO A 212 -15.57 0.17 10.93
N GLN A 213 -14.51 -0.26 10.28
CA GLN A 213 -13.18 -0.42 10.87
C GLN A 213 -12.15 0.46 10.17
N GLY A 214 -11.46 1.31 10.96
CA GLY A 214 -10.37 2.14 10.49
C GLY A 214 -10.79 3.22 9.47
N VAL A 215 -9.80 3.75 8.76
CA VAL A 215 -10.03 4.75 7.70
C VAL A 215 -10.39 4.04 6.39
N MET A 216 -11.47 4.52 5.77
CA MET A 216 -11.97 3.98 4.50
C MET A 216 -11.56 4.84 3.31
N THR A 217 -11.26 4.20 2.18
CA THR A 217 -11.19 4.88 0.88
C THR A 217 -12.59 5.27 0.37
N ASP A 218 -12.67 6.10 -0.69
CA ASP A 218 -13.95 6.37 -1.36
C ASP A 218 -14.60 5.09 -1.93
N TYR A 219 -13.77 4.11 -2.38
CA TYR A 219 -14.23 2.81 -2.88
C TYR A 219 -14.77 1.94 -1.75
N GLU A 220 -14.03 1.86 -0.65
CA GLU A 220 -14.38 1.06 0.52
C GLU A 220 -15.72 1.48 1.13
N GLU A 221 -15.94 2.79 1.32
CA GLU A 221 -17.24 3.29 1.78
C GLU A 221 -18.40 2.89 0.88
N ARG A 222 -18.20 2.99 -0.43
CA ARG A 222 -19.20 2.60 -1.41
C ARG A 222 -19.50 1.11 -1.31
N PHE A 223 -18.47 0.26 -1.21
CA PHE A 223 -18.62 -1.19 -1.12
C PHE A 223 -19.25 -1.61 0.20
N TYR A 224 -18.84 -1.00 1.30
CA TYR A 224 -19.44 -1.21 2.61
C TYR A 224 -20.96 -0.92 2.60
N ARG A 225 -21.39 0.20 2.01
CA ARG A 225 -22.82 0.53 1.86
C ARG A 225 -23.59 -0.45 0.97
N GLN A 226 -22.91 -1.17 0.10
CA GLN A 226 -23.47 -2.21 -0.77
C GLN A 226 -23.40 -3.61 -0.14
N GLY A 227 -22.87 -3.77 1.06
CA GLY A 227 -22.69 -5.06 1.72
C GLY A 227 -21.63 -5.94 1.05
N ILE A 228 -20.67 -5.35 0.31
CA ILE A 228 -19.57 -6.06 -0.31
C ILE A 228 -18.47 -6.25 0.74
N PHE A 229 -18.02 -7.47 0.92
CA PHE A 229 -16.97 -7.82 1.88
C PHE A 229 -15.62 -7.27 1.44
N ILE A 230 -14.86 -6.78 2.40
CA ILE A 230 -13.51 -6.26 2.19
C ILE A 230 -12.50 -7.22 2.81
N ASN A 231 -11.65 -7.77 1.98
CA ASN A 231 -10.51 -8.57 2.42
C ASN A 231 -9.39 -7.64 2.89
N ARG A 232 -8.78 -7.98 4.01
CA ARG A 232 -7.65 -7.24 4.59
C ARG A 232 -6.61 -8.20 5.14
N LEU A 233 -5.33 -7.83 5.02
CA LEU A 233 -4.23 -8.43 5.76
C LEU A 233 -3.16 -7.39 6.09
N GLU A 234 -2.32 -7.72 7.05
CA GLU A 234 -1.01 -7.11 7.28
C GLU A 234 0.08 -8.15 7.02
N ALA A 235 1.19 -7.72 6.43
CA ALA A 235 2.34 -8.57 6.18
C ALA A 235 3.61 -7.89 6.69
N VAL A 236 4.36 -8.61 7.52
CA VAL A 236 5.64 -8.17 8.09
C VAL A 236 6.75 -8.96 7.41
N LYS A 237 7.79 -8.27 6.96
CA LYS A 237 8.97 -8.98 6.48
C LYS A 237 9.69 -9.60 7.66
N THR A 238 9.74 -10.92 7.69
CA THR A 238 10.64 -11.64 8.57
C THR A 238 12.07 -11.31 8.15
N THR A 239 12.83 -10.72 9.07
CA THR A 239 14.28 -10.66 8.93
C THR A 239 14.78 -12.09 8.95
N ALA A 240 14.89 -12.72 7.78
CA ALA A 240 15.68 -13.93 7.67
C ALA A 240 17.09 -13.54 8.09
N VAL A 241 17.50 -13.97 9.28
CA VAL A 241 18.89 -13.96 9.66
C VAL A 241 19.58 -14.83 8.62
N LYS A 242 20.28 -14.22 7.65
CA LYS A 242 21.10 -14.98 6.72
C LYS A 242 22.13 -15.71 7.57
N THR A 243 21.87 -16.96 7.85
CA THR A 243 22.84 -17.87 8.45
C THR A 243 23.87 -18.22 7.37
N SER A 244 25.14 -18.12 7.70
CA SER A 244 26.21 -18.70 6.89
C SER A 244 25.96 -20.20 6.70
N ALA A 245 26.59 -20.83 5.70
CA ALA A 245 26.51 -22.27 5.47
C ALA A 245 26.80 -23.13 6.73
N ASP A 246 27.45 -22.55 7.74
CA ASP A 246 27.79 -23.15 9.02
C ASP A 246 26.76 -22.86 10.14
N GLY A 247 25.56 -22.36 9.80
CA GLY A 247 24.47 -22.12 10.77
C GLY A 247 24.69 -20.94 11.73
N LYS A 248 25.75 -20.13 11.56
CA LYS A 248 26.01 -18.97 12.41
C LYS A 248 25.35 -17.71 11.84
N PRO A 249 24.71 -16.85 12.66
CA PRO A 249 24.13 -15.60 12.20
C PRO A 249 25.24 -14.69 11.62
N LEU A 250 25.11 -14.32 10.36
CA LEU A 250 25.94 -13.27 9.76
C LEU A 250 25.61 -11.95 10.46
N ARG A 251 26.54 -11.46 11.28
CA ARG A 251 26.47 -10.09 11.80
C ARG A 251 26.52 -9.15 10.60
N LEU A 252 25.43 -8.49 10.29
CA LEU A 252 25.43 -7.34 9.39
C LEU A 252 26.43 -6.34 10.00
N ARG A 253 27.55 -6.12 9.35
CA ARG A 253 28.39 -4.97 9.65
C ARG A 253 27.53 -3.75 9.40
N ASN A 254 27.37 -2.89 10.42
CA ASN A 254 26.76 -1.58 10.30
C ASN A 254 27.54 -0.76 9.24
N ALA A 255 27.11 -0.88 7.99
CA ALA A 255 27.55 -0.05 6.88
C ALA A 255 26.50 1.04 6.66
N ALA A 256 26.25 1.83 7.69
CA ALA A 256 25.37 2.96 7.58
C ALA A 256 25.79 4.01 8.59
N LEU A 257 26.83 4.75 8.26
CA LEU A 257 27.14 6.07 8.88
C LEU A 257 28.17 6.86 8.03
N SER A 258 28.37 6.55 6.74
CA SER A 258 29.30 7.32 5.91
C SER A 258 28.69 8.12 4.76
N ASP A 259 27.40 7.94 4.42
CA ASP A 259 26.77 8.68 3.31
C ASP A 259 25.86 9.84 3.74
N ALA A 260 25.79 10.15 5.04
CA ALA A 260 24.97 11.25 5.55
C ALA A 260 25.64 12.64 5.44
N ARG A 261 26.43 12.90 4.38
CA ARG A 261 27.09 14.21 4.22
C ARG A 261 26.77 14.94 2.91
N ASN A 262 25.68 14.59 2.25
CA ASN A 262 25.24 15.30 1.04
C ASN A 262 23.72 15.48 0.96
N CYS A 263 23.04 15.73 2.05
CA CYS A 263 21.68 16.30 2.08
C CYS A 263 21.70 17.75 2.48
#